data_3cfa315a4b417fbcb235af28c0cf8428
#
_entry.id   3cfa315a4b417fbcb235af28c0cf8428
#
_cell.length_a   1.000
_cell.length_b   1.000
_cell.length_c   1.000
_cell.angle_alpha   90.00
_cell.angle_beta   90.00
_cell.angle_gamma   90.00
#
_symmetry.space_group_name_H-M   'P 1'
#
loop_
_entity.id
_entity.type
_entity.pdbx_description
1 polymer ?
#
loop_
_entity_poly.entity_id
_entity_poly.type
_entity_poly.pdbx_seq_one_letter_code
_entity_poly.pdbx_strand_id
1 'polypeptide(L)' 'MDIAEESTKFATYSILTQASASILAQANQTGRVALQLLMA' A
#
# COMPACT_ATOMS: atom_id res chain seq x y z
N MET A 1 22.67 -15.65 -14.45
CA MET A 1 21.74 -14.85 -13.69
C MET A 1 22.05 -13.38 -13.85
N ASP A 2 21.04 -12.58 -14.10
CA ASP A 2 21.21 -11.16 -14.31
C ASP A 2 20.89 -10.41 -13.01
N ILE A 3 21.93 -9.88 -12.39
CA ILE A 3 21.81 -9.15 -11.13
C ILE A 3 20.95 -7.89 -11.31
N ALA A 4 21.08 -7.23 -12.45
CA ALA A 4 20.29 -6.04 -12.74
C ALA A 4 18.80 -6.38 -12.85
N GLU A 5 18.48 -7.52 -13.46
CA GLU A 5 17.10 -7.98 -13.56
C GLU A 5 16.51 -8.30 -12.19
N GLU A 6 17.26 -9.00 -11.36
CA GLU A 6 16.81 -9.31 -10.00
C GLU A 6 16.63 -8.06 -9.17
N SER A 7 17.54 -7.11 -9.28
CA SER A 7 17.42 -5.83 -8.56
C SER A 7 16.20 -5.05 -9.00
N THR A 8 15.90 -5.07 -10.30
CA THR A 8 14.72 -4.42 -10.85
C THR A 8 13.44 -5.07 -10.32
N LYS A 9 13.38 -6.39 -10.28
CA LYS A 9 12.25 -7.12 -9.73
C LYS A 9 12.07 -6.81 -8.25
N PHE A 10 13.15 -6.80 -7.50
CA PHE A 10 13.10 -6.47 -6.08
C PHE A 10 12.53 -5.08 -5.86
N ALA A 11 13.03 -4.10 -6.61
CA ALA A 11 12.54 -2.73 -6.51
C ALA A 11 11.05 -2.64 -6.88
N THR A 12 10.63 -3.33 -7.94
CA THR A 12 9.23 -3.36 -8.36
C THR A 12 8.34 -3.92 -7.27
N TYR A 13 8.69 -5.08 -6.72
CA TYR A 13 7.89 -5.70 -5.66
C TYR A 13 7.89 -4.87 -4.38
N SER A 14 9.01 -4.24 -4.06
CA SER A 14 9.11 -3.38 -2.89
C SER A 14 8.17 -2.18 -3.01
N ILE A 15 8.16 -1.54 -4.17
CA ILE A 15 7.27 -0.40 -4.44
C ILE A 15 5.82 -0.86 -4.39
N LEU A 16 5.49 -1.99 -5.00
CA LEU A 16 4.13 -2.52 -4.97
C LEU A 16 3.68 -2.80 -3.54
N THR A 17 4.55 -3.40 -2.72
CA THR A 17 4.24 -3.69 -1.33
C THR A 17 3.98 -2.43 -0.54
N GLN A 18 4.84 -1.42 -0.68
CA GLN A 18 4.70 -0.16 0.05
C GLN A 18 3.49 0.63 -0.44
N ALA A 19 3.26 0.67 -1.74
CA ALA A 19 2.11 1.37 -2.30
C ALA A 19 0.80 0.72 -1.86
N SER A 20 0.73 -0.61 -1.87
CA SER A 20 -0.45 -1.34 -1.41
C SER A 20 -0.73 -1.11 0.06
N ALA A 21 0.31 -1.12 0.90
CA ALA A 21 0.17 -0.85 2.33
C ALA A 21 -0.35 0.56 2.57
N SER A 22 0.15 1.54 1.81
CA SER A 22 -0.27 2.92 1.91
C SER A 22 -1.74 3.08 1.52
N ILE A 23 -2.16 2.43 0.45
CA ILE A 23 -3.55 2.48 0.00
C ILE A 23 -4.48 1.84 1.04
N LEU A 24 -4.08 0.70 1.60
CA LEU A 24 -4.87 0.03 2.64
C LEU A 24 -5.01 0.90 3.89
N ALA A 25 -3.93 1.55 4.30
CA ALA A 25 -3.98 2.45 5.45
C ALA A 25 -4.93 3.60 5.21
N GLN A 26 -4.89 4.18 4.00
CA GLN A 26 -5.77 5.28 3.63
C GLN A 26 -7.24 4.82 3.56
N ALA A 27 -7.49 3.65 3.00
CA ALA A 27 -8.83 3.08 2.92
C ALA A 27 -9.39 2.82 4.32
N ASN A 28 -8.56 2.30 5.23
CA ASN A 28 -8.95 2.06 6.61
C ASN A 28 -9.31 3.36 7.33
N GLN A 29 -8.53 4.42 7.12
CA GLN A 29 -8.83 5.73 7.70
C GLN A 29 -10.14 6.30 7.16
N THR A 30 -10.37 6.19 5.87
CA THR A 30 -11.61 6.64 5.25
C THR A 30 -12.81 5.90 5.84
N GLY A 31 -12.70 4.58 5.98
CA GLY A 31 -13.75 3.77 6.59
C GLY A 31 -14.02 4.18 8.04
N ARG A 32 -12.98 4.48 8.80
CA ARG A 32 -13.11 4.91 10.19
C ARG A 32 -13.80 6.27 10.30
N VAL A 33 -13.44 7.20 9.43
CA VAL A 33 -14.08 8.52 9.40
C VAL A 33 -15.55 8.39 9.05
N ALA A 34 -15.88 7.58 8.05
CA ALA A 34 -17.26 7.31 7.68
C ALA A 34 -18.06 6.73 8.83
N LEU A 35 -17.47 5.79 9.56
CA LEU A 35 -18.11 5.19 10.72
C LEU A 35 -18.36 6.23 11.81
N GLN A 36 -17.38 7.09 12.07
CA GLN A 36 -17.53 8.17 13.05
C GLN A 36 -18.66 9.13 12.68
N LEU A 37 -18.79 9.46 11.41
CA LEU A 37 -19.86 10.33 10.94
C LEU A 37 -21.23 9.69 11.13
N LEU A 38 -21.33 8.38 10.91
CA LEU A 38 -22.58 7.66 11.10
C LEU A 38 -22.97 7.55 12.56
N MET A 39 -21.97 7.52 13.45
CA MET A 39 -22.23 7.40 14.90
C MET A 39 -22.40 8.73 15.60
N ALA A 40 -22.08 9.80 14.93
CA ALA A 40 -22.23 11.15 15.48
C ALA A 40 -23.68 11.69 15.30
#